data_2dca33fb28beaefa45eb6e818120a024
#
_entry.id   2dca33fb28beaefa45eb6e818120a024
#
_cell.length_a   1.000
_cell.length_b   1.000
_cell.length_c   1.000
_cell.angle_alpha   90.00
_cell.angle_beta   90.00
_cell.angle_gamma   90.00
#
_symmetry.space_group_name_H-M   'P 1'
#
loop_
_entity.id
_entity.type
_entity.pdbx_description
1 polymer ?
#
loop_
_entity_poly.entity_id
_entity_poly.type
_entity_poly.pdbx_seq_one_letter_code
_entity_poly.pdbx_strand_id
1 'polypeptide(L)'
;MTKTVLVTGASSGIGRAQVLTFLENGYRVYGVDKDENPVFLNELRFVKMDLTGDLTPLFTSLPEVDILCNTAGILDDYHPLHETSDEDWEQIFALNLTATMKITRFYLQKMLEKKSGIIINMCSIASFLAGGGGAAYTASKHALAGLTKQIALDYADKNIQVFGLAPGAVKTAMTAADFEPDGLADWVAEETPIKRW
;
A
#
# COMPACT_ATOMS: atom_id res chain seq x y z
N MET A 1 11.55 2.36 24.10
CA MET A 1 11.77 1.22 23.20
C MET A 1 11.61 1.69 21.75
N THR A 2 12.43 1.20 20.83
CA THR A 2 12.35 1.55 19.40
C THR A 2 11.09 0.90 18.81
N LYS A 3 10.21 1.69 18.19
CA LYS A 3 9.00 1.18 17.55
C LYS A 3 9.34 0.37 16.30
N THR A 4 8.55 -0.67 16.06
CA THR A 4 8.68 -1.57 14.91
C THR A 4 7.66 -1.21 13.84
N VAL A 5 8.11 -1.08 12.61
CA VAL A 5 7.29 -0.75 11.43
C VAL A 5 7.35 -1.89 10.43
N LEU A 6 6.21 -2.27 9.87
CA LEU A 6 6.12 -3.12 8.69
C LEU A 6 5.66 -2.28 7.50
N VAL A 7 6.39 -2.36 6.41
CA VAL A 7 6.03 -1.75 5.12
C VAL A 7 5.87 -2.84 4.07
N THR A 8 4.70 -2.97 3.49
CA THR A 8 4.48 -3.82 2.31
C THR A 8 4.72 -3.03 1.02
N GLY A 9 5.16 -3.67 -0.06
CA GLY A 9 5.59 -2.97 -1.28
C GLY A 9 6.90 -2.19 -1.07
N ALA A 10 7.81 -2.75 -0.27
CA ALA A 10 8.97 -2.05 0.28
C ALA A 10 10.12 -1.83 -0.72
N SER A 11 10.11 -2.52 -1.87
CA SER A 11 11.24 -2.52 -2.82
C SER A 11 11.25 -1.30 -3.74
N SER A 12 10.12 -0.64 -3.94
CA SER A 12 9.99 0.43 -4.93
C SER A 12 9.08 1.58 -4.49
N GLY A 13 9.09 2.67 -5.25
CA GLY A 13 8.14 3.77 -5.17
C GLY A 13 7.90 4.31 -3.76
N ILE A 14 6.63 4.45 -3.41
CA ILE A 14 6.19 5.03 -2.12
C ILE A 14 6.61 4.14 -0.95
N GLY A 15 6.50 2.80 -1.09
CA GLY A 15 6.89 1.87 -0.02
C GLY A 15 8.37 1.99 0.33
N ARG A 16 9.24 2.07 -0.68
CA ARG A 16 10.68 2.32 -0.46
C ARG A 16 10.94 3.67 0.22
N ALA A 17 10.24 4.72 -0.19
CA ALA A 17 10.38 6.02 0.46
C ALA A 17 9.97 5.98 1.94
N GLN A 18 8.89 5.25 2.26
CA GLN A 18 8.48 5.02 3.65
C GLN A 18 9.56 4.26 4.43
N VAL A 19 10.14 3.19 3.87
CA VAL A 19 11.24 2.43 4.50
C VAL A 19 12.39 3.36 4.86
N LEU A 20 12.88 4.16 3.89
CA LEU A 20 13.98 5.09 4.10
C LEU A 20 13.66 6.11 5.20
N THR A 21 12.49 6.74 5.12
CA THR A 21 12.05 7.73 6.10
C THR A 21 11.99 7.16 7.52
N PHE A 22 11.45 5.95 7.69
CA PHE A 22 11.37 5.32 9.01
C PHE A 22 12.76 4.94 9.54
N LEU A 23 13.66 4.43 8.71
CA LEU A 23 15.04 4.12 9.10
C LEU A 23 15.79 5.37 9.55
N GLU A 24 15.73 6.46 8.77
CA GLU A 24 16.34 7.76 9.09
C GLU A 24 15.84 8.33 10.42
N ASN A 25 14.61 8.01 10.82
CA ASN A 25 14.02 8.42 12.09
C ASN A 25 14.19 7.38 13.21
N GLY A 26 15.07 6.40 13.04
CA GLY A 26 15.47 5.47 14.09
C GLY A 26 14.46 4.37 14.42
N TYR A 27 13.51 4.08 13.53
CA TYR A 27 12.58 2.96 13.69
C TYR A 27 13.24 1.63 13.28
N ARG A 28 12.76 0.54 13.85
CA ARG A 28 13.08 -0.80 13.37
C ARG A 28 12.14 -1.14 12.22
N VAL A 29 12.68 -1.28 11.00
CA VAL A 29 11.85 -1.45 9.80
C VAL A 29 11.96 -2.86 9.25
N TYR A 30 10.79 -3.45 8.96
CA TYR A 30 10.62 -4.65 8.19
C TYR A 30 9.97 -4.29 6.85
N GLY A 31 10.58 -4.71 5.76
CA GLY A 31 10.05 -4.56 4.41
C GLY A 31 9.61 -5.90 3.86
N VAL A 32 8.48 -5.92 3.17
CA VAL A 32 7.99 -7.09 2.45
C VAL A 32 7.67 -6.70 1.02
N ASP A 33 8.16 -7.48 0.06
CA ASP A 33 7.86 -7.34 -1.35
C ASP A 33 8.04 -8.68 -2.08
N LYS A 34 7.41 -8.84 -3.24
CA LYS A 34 7.66 -9.98 -4.14
C LYS A 34 8.99 -9.83 -4.88
N ASP A 35 9.42 -8.60 -5.13
CA ASP A 35 10.66 -8.28 -5.80
C ASP A 35 11.81 -8.10 -4.80
N GLU A 36 13.04 -8.31 -5.25
CA GLU A 36 14.21 -8.11 -4.40
C GLU A 36 14.42 -6.64 -4.10
N ASN A 37 14.85 -6.34 -2.89
CA ASN A 37 15.23 -4.98 -2.55
C ASN A 37 16.56 -4.62 -3.23
N PRO A 38 16.58 -3.67 -4.18
CA PRO A 38 17.82 -3.26 -4.85
C PRO A 38 18.77 -2.47 -3.95
N VAL A 39 18.33 -2.05 -2.77
CA VAL A 39 19.13 -1.28 -1.81
C VAL A 39 19.25 -2.06 -0.52
N PHE A 40 20.38 -2.76 -0.38
CA PHE A 40 20.76 -3.42 0.86
C PHE A 40 21.11 -2.37 1.91
N LEU A 41 20.12 -1.98 2.69
CA LEU A 41 20.35 -1.25 3.93
C LEU A 41 20.55 -2.29 5.03
N ASN A 42 21.70 -2.29 5.67
CA ASN A 42 22.04 -3.23 6.76
C ASN A 42 21.03 -3.22 7.92
N GLU A 43 20.24 -2.16 8.02
CA GLU A 43 19.24 -1.95 9.06
C GLU A 43 17.83 -2.40 8.67
N LEU A 44 17.58 -2.67 7.37
CA LEU A 44 16.30 -3.17 6.87
C LEU A 44 16.25 -4.71 7.01
N ARG A 45 15.25 -5.20 7.72
CA ARG A 45 14.87 -6.61 7.69
C ARG A 45 13.90 -6.85 6.56
N PHE A 46 14.35 -7.50 5.50
CA PHE A 46 13.56 -7.70 4.29
C PHE A 46 13.09 -9.15 4.16
N VAL A 47 11.81 -9.31 3.79
CA VAL A 47 11.18 -10.60 3.48
C VAL A 47 10.69 -10.58 2.05
N LYS A 48 11.27 -11.41 1.19
CA LYS A 48 10.78 -11.60 -0.17
C LYS A 48 9.57 -12.53 -0.14
N MET A 49 8.39 -12.01 -0.51
CA MET A 49 7.14 -12.75 -0.44
C MET A 49 6.07 -12.15 -1.34
N ASP A 50 5.30 -13.01 -2.01
CA ASP A 50 4.05 -12.62 -2.65
C ASP A 50 2.93 -12.57 -1.60
N LEU A 51 2.34 -11.40 -1.43
CA LEU A 51 1.29 -11.16 -0.43
C LEU A 51 -0.07 -11.74 -0.81
N THR A 52 -0.24 -12.22 -2.04
CA THR A 52 -1.47 -12.91 -2.47
C THR A 52 -1.49 -14.38 -2.05
N GLY A 53 -0.33 -14.94 -1.70
CA GLY A 53 -0.14 -16.32 -1.26
C GLY A 53 -0.35 -16.55 0.23
N ASP A 54 0.39 -17.55 0.77
CA ASP A 54 0.38 -17.88 2.20
C ASP A 54 1.17 -16.85 3.01
N LEU A 55 0.51 -16.16 3.92
CA LEU A 55 1.10 -15.14 4.79
C LEU A 55 1.67 -15.70 6.11
N THR A 56 1.53 -17.00 6.37
CA THR A 56 2.01 -17.64 7.62
C THR A 56 3.49 -17.37 7.89
N PRO A 57 4.41 -17.43 6.91
CA PRO A 57 5.82 -17.14 7.15
C PRO A 57 6.06 -15.70 7.63
N LEU A 58 5.33 -14.72 7.10
CA LEU A 58 5.40 -13.33 7.57
C LEU A 58 4.97 -13.22 9.03
N PHE A 59 3.82 -13.77 9.36
CA PHE A 59 3.23 -13.68 10.71
C PHE A 59 4.06 -14.41 11.76
N THR A 60 4.74 -15.49 11.37
CA THR A 60 5.64 -16.24 12.25
C THR A 60 6.95 -15.49 12.48
N SER A 61 7.53 -14.90 11.43
CA SER A 61 8.82 -14.19 11.53
C SER A 61 8.70 -12.81 12.18
N LEU A 62 7.52 -12.17 12.06
CA LEU A 62 7.24 -10.85 12.62
C LEU A 62 5.86 -10.87 13.30
N PRO A 63 5.75 -11.36 14.53
CA PRO A 63 4.44 -11.53 15.19
C PRO A 63 3.81 -10.22 15.65
N GLU A 64 4.58 -9.14 15.78
CA GLU A 64 4.11 -7.84 16.29
C GLU A 64 4.72 -6.66 15.56
N VAL A 65 3.91 -5.62 15.35
CA VAL A 65 4.35 -4.30 14.87
C VAL A 65 3.65 -3.19 15.63
N ASP A 66 4.26 -2.01 15.67
CA ASP A 66 3.66 -0.80 16.23
C ASP A 66 3.00 0.04 15.14
N ILE A 67 3.55 -0.02 13.92
CA ILE A 67 3.06 0.69 12.74
C ILE A 67 3.00 -0.29 11.59
N LEU A 68 1.85 -0.35 10.93
CA LEU A 68 1.63 -1.13 9.71
C LEU A 68 1.38 -0.19 8.54
N CYS A 69 2.24 -0.25 7.51
CA CYS A 69 2.06 0.45 6.25
C CYS A 69 1.68 -0.54 5.15
N ASN A 70 0.41 -0.60 4.80
CA ASN A 70 -0.09 -1.38 3.69
C ASN A 70 0.07 -0.59 2.39
N THR A 71 1.24 -0.70 1.75
CA THR A 71 1.60 0.11 0.58
C THR A 71 1.68 -0.71 -0.69
N ALA A 72 1.83 -2.03 -0.59
CA ALA A 72 1.78 -2.92 -1.75
C ALA A 72 0.49 -2.75 -2.54
N GLY A 73 0.61 -2.71 -3.84
CA GLY A 73 -0.52 -2.60 -4.76
C GLY A 73 -0.04 -2.65 -6.20
N ILE A 74 -0.96 -2.94 -7.09
CA ILE A 74 -0.77 -2.91 -8.55
C ILE A 74 -1.83 -2.04 -9.19
N LEU A 75 -1.46 -1.44 -10.30
CA LEU A 75 -2.36 -0.71 -11.20
C LEU A 75 -2.83 -1.70 -12.28
N ASP A 76 -4.04 -1.54 -12.78
CA ASP A 76 -4.47 -2.16 -14.02
C ASP A 76 -3.99 -1.33 -15.23
N ASP A 77 -4.13 -1.87 -16.43
CA ASP A 77 -3.69 -1.19 -17.65
C ASP A 77 -4.71 -0.14 -18.15
N TYR A 78 -5.46 0.48 -17.22
CA TYR A 78 -6.54 1.44 -17.49
C TYR A 78 -7.68 0.85 -18.33
N HIS A 79 -7.84 -0.48 -18.34
CA HIS A 79 -8.88 -1.13 -19.13
C HIS A 79 -10.28 -0.71 -18.66
N PRO A 80 -11.18 -0.37 -19.60
CA PRO A 80 -12.59 -0.21 -19.30
C PRO A 80 -13.20 -1.56 -18.92
N LEU A 81 -14.34 -1.55 -18.24
CA LEU A 81 -14.93 -2.77 -17.66
C LEU A 81 -15.12 -3.92 -18.64
N HIS A 82 -15.50 -3.63 -19.89
CA HIS A 82 -15.75 -4.67 -20.90
C HIS A 82 -14.47 -5.33 -21.46
N GLU A 83 -13.30 -4.75 -21.16
CA GLU A 83 -11.98 -5.29 -21.52
C GLU A 83 -11.23 -5.85 -20.29
N THR A 84 -11.75 -5.62 -19.08
CA THR A 84 -11.17 -6.17 -17.86
C THR A 84 -11.48 -7.66 -17.76
N SER A 85 -10.45 -8.52 -17.76
CA SER A 85 -10.63 -9.95 -17.56
C SER A 85 -10.99 -10.30 -16.12
N ASP A 86 -11.60 -11.47 -15.90
CA ASP A 86 -11.85 -11.96 -14.53
C ASP A 86 -10.52 -12.15 -13.77
N GLU A 87 -9.46 -12.60 -14.46
CA GLU A 87 -8.13 -12.80 -13.88
C GLU A 87 -7.51 -11.48 -13.40
N ASP A 88 -7.56 -10.43 -14.22
CA ASP A 88 -7.07 -9.10 -13.85
C ASP A 88 -7.85 -8.54 -12.65
N TRP A 89 -9.18 -8.68 -12.71
CA TRP A 89 -10.04 -8.28 -11.60
C TRP A 89 -9.65 -8.98 -10.30
N GLU A 90 -9.55 -10.30 -10.32
CA GLU A 90 -9.19 -11.09 -9.15
C GLU A 90 -7.80 -10.76 -8.63
N GLN A 91 -6.80 -10.59 -9.50
CA GLN A 91 -5.44 -10.25 -9.12
C GLN A 91 -5.36 -8.87 -8.45
N ILE A 92 -6.03 -7.86 -9.02
CA ILE A 92 -6.11 -6.51 -8.45
C ILE A 92 -6.73 -6.55 -7.05
N PHE A 93 -7.86 -7.21 -6.90
CA PHE A 93 -8.53 -7.32 -5.60
C PHE A 93 -7.73 -8.17 -4.60
N ALA A 94 -7.10 -9.24 -5.06
CA ALA A 94 -6.27 -10.12 -4.21
C ALA A 94 -5.16 -9.32 -3.53
N LEU A 95 -4.43 -8.47 -4.28
CA LEU A 95 -3.32 -7.69 -3.71
C LEU A 95 -3.82 -6.41 -3.04
N ASN A 96 -4.58 -5.56 -3.76
CA ASN A 96 -4.90 -4.21 -3.29
C ASN A 96 -5.84 -4.20 -2.09
N LEU A 97 -6.70 -5.22 -1.94
CA LEU A 97 -7.71 -5.27 -0.88
C LEU A 97 -7.56 -6.49 0.03
N THR A 98 -7.58 -7.71 -0.54
CA THR A 98 -7.65 -8.94 0.28
C THR A 98 -6.38 -9.16 1.10
N ALA A 99 -5.20 -8.99 0.50
CA ALA A 99 -3.92 -9.08 1.21
C ALA A 99 -3.85 -8.02 2.32
N THR A 100 -4.17 -6.76 2.00
CA THR A 100 -4.25 -5.66 2.97
C THR A 100 -5.18 -6.00 4.13
N MET A 101 -6.37 -6.52 3.86
CA MET A 101 -7.32 -6.94 4.90
C MET A 101 -6.77 -8.05 5.78
N LYS A 102 -6.17 -9.10 5.19
CA LYS A 102 -5.60 -10.23 5.95
C LYS A 102 -4.45 -9.78 6.86
N ILE A 103 -3.53 -8.98 6.34
CA ILE A 103 -2.37 -8.46 7.10
C ILE A 103 -2.87 -7.54 8.22
N THR A 104 -3.76 -6.62 7.90
CA THR A 104 -4.36 -5.72 8.89
C THR A 104 -5.05 -6.49 10.00
N ARG A 105 -5.88 -7.48 9.68
CA ARG A 105 -6.62 -8.28 10.66
C ARG A 105 -5.69 -9.01 11.63
N PHE A 106 -4.55 -9.52 11.14
CA PHE A 106 -3.58 -10.20 12.00
C PHE A 106 -2.92 -9.22 12.98
N TYR A 107 -2.35 -8.12 12.49
CA TYR A 107 -1.65 -7.16 13.37
C TYR A 107 -2.59 -6.36 14.25
N LEU A 108 -3.80 -6.09 13.80
CA LEU A 108 -4.82 -5.40 14.58
C LEU A 108 -5.15 -6.15 15.90
N GLN A 109 -5.19 -7.49 15.88
CA GLN A 109 -5.38 -8.28 17.10
C GLN A 109 -4.27 -7.99 18.13
N LYS A 110 -3.02 -7.93 17.67
CA LYS A 110 -1.87 -7.62 18.51
C LYS A 110 -1.87 -6.17 19.03
N MET A 111 -2.25 -5.24 18.16
CA MET A 111 -2.40 -3.83 18.51
C MET A 111 -3.52 -3.63 19.58
N LEU A 112 -4.61 -4.40 19.49
CA LEU A 112 -5.69 -4.38 20.48
C LEU A 112 -5.24 -4.91 21.85
N GLU A 113 -4.46 -6.00 21.88
CA GLU A 113 -3.86 -6.53 23.11
C GLU A 113 -2.95 -5.48 23.76
N LYS A 114 -2.16 -4.75 22.97
CA LYS A 114 -1.25 -3.69 23.42
C LYS A 114 -1.95 -2.36 23.71
N LYS A 115 -3.20 -2.19 23.28
CA LYS A 115 -3.96 -0.92 23.29
C LYS A 115 -3.20 0.22 22.63
N SER A 116 -2.49 -0.07 21.56
CA SER A 116 -1.71 0.90 20.79
C SER A 116 -1.38 0.34 19.40
N GLY A 117 -1.58 1.13 18.36
CA GLY A 117 -1.20 0.78 17.00
C GLY A 117 -1.50 1.90 16.02
N ILE A 118 -0.76 1.90 14.91
CA ILE A 118 -0.96 2.80 13.79
C ILE A 118 -1.05 1.96 12.52
N ILE A 119 -2.10 2.17 11.73
CA ILE A 119 -2.30 1.52 10.43
C ILE A 119 -2.39 2.61 9.36
N ILE A 120 -1.58 2.47 8.32
CA ILE A 120 -1.54 3.40 7.18
C ILE A 120 -1.83 2.57 5.92
N ASN A 121 -2.98 2.81 5.30
CA ASN A 121 -3.37 2.16 4.07
C ASN A 121 -3.10 3.08 2.87
N MET A 122 -2.44 2.55 1.83
CA MET A 122 -2.18 3.29 0.61
C MET A 122 -3.43 3.28 -0.28
N CYS A 123 -4.28 4.26 -0.03
CA CYS A 123 -5.40 4.60 -0.89
C CYS A 123 -4.91 5.28 -2.20
N SER A 124 -5.75 6.03 -2.85
CA SER A 124 -5.47 6.80 -4.07
C SER A 124 -6.51 7.90 -4.22
N ILE A 125 -6.28 8.87 -5.06
CA ILE A 125 -7.36 9.73 -5.56
C ILE A 125 -8.46 8.88 -6.20
N ALA A 126 -8.10 7.75 -6.84
CA ALA A 126 -9.03 6.74 -7.35
C ALA A 126 -9.90 6.06 -6.26
N SER A 127 -9.70 6.38 -4.99
CA SER A 127 -10.59 5.98 -3.89
C SER A 127 -11.83 6.87 -3.76
N PHE A 128 -11.88 7.99 -4.49
CA PHE A 128 -12.93 9.01 -4.39
C PHE A 128 -13.40 9.51 -5.76
N LEU A 129 -12.55 9.35 -6.79
CA LEU A 129 -12.80 9.82 -8.15
C LEU A 129 -12.60 8.67 -9.14
N ALA A 130 -13.14 8.80 -10.34
CA ALA A 130 -12.79 7.97 -11.49
C ALA A 130 -11.60 8.59 -12.25
N GLY A 131 -10.94 7.80 -13.13
CA GLY A 131 -9.89 8.28 -14.02
C GLY A 131 -8.45 8.13 -13.48
N GLY A 132 -8.27 7.65 -12.25
CA GLY A 132 -6.94 7.37 -11.68
C GLY A 132 -6.47 5.93 -11.86
N GLY A 133 -7.12 5.16 -12.73
CA GLY A 133 -6.90 3.76 -13.07
C GLY A 133 -8.09 3.21 -13.83
N GLY A 134 -8.04 1.95 -14.26
CA GLY A 134 -9.15 1.25 -14.90
C GLY A 134 -10.23 0.82 -13.90
N ALA A 135 -11.13 -0.04 -14.36
CA ALA A 135 -12.32 -0.44 -13.60
C ALA A 135 -11.97 -1.22 -12.32
N ALA A 136 -11.07 -2.18 -12.40
CA ALA A 136 -10.68 -3.03 -11.26
C ALA A 136 -9.90 -2.23 -10.21
N TYR A 137 -8.92 -1.44 -10.64
CA TYR A 137 -8.12 -0.60 -9.73
C TYR A 137 -9.00 0.41 -8.98
N THR A 138 -9.82 1.16 -9.70
CA THR A 138 -10.73 2.15 -9.12
C THR A 138 -11.67 1.52 -8.10
N ALA A 139 -12.29 0.39 -8.43
CA ALA A 139 -13.16 -0.36 -7.51
C ALA A 139 -12.39 -0.83 -6.26
N SER A 140 -11.18 -1.40 -6.43
CA SER A 140 -10.37 -1.87 -5.32
C SER A 140 -9.96 -0.75 -4.36
N LYS A 141 -9.62 0.44 -4.88
CA LYS A 141 -9.22 1.60 -4.07
C LYS A 141 -10.40 2.26 -3.36
N HIS A 142 -11.59 2.29 -3.95
CA HIS A 142 -12.83 2.68 -3.26
C HIS A 142 -13.14 1.73 -2.10
N ALA A 143 -13.03 0.41 -2.33
CA ALA A 143 -13.22 -0.60 -1.29
C ALA A 143 -12.21 -0.45 -0.15
N LEU A 144 -10.93 -0.18 -0.47
CA LEU A 144 -9.88 0.04 0.53
C LEU A 144 -10.15 1.29 1.37
N ALA A 145 -10.62 2.38 0.77
CA ALA A 145 -11.00 3.58 1.53
C ALA A 145 -12.18 3.32 2.46
N GLY A 146 -13.17 2.54 2.01
CA GLY A 146 -14.30 2.10 2.84
C GLY A 146 -13.82 1.26 4.03
N LEU A 147 -12.98 0.25 3.79
CA LEU A 147 -12.37 -0.57 4.83
C LEU A 147 -11.57 0.27 5.83
N THR A 148 -10.76 1.22 5.34
CA THR A 148 -9.95 2.12 6.18
C THR A 148 -10.82 2.94 7.13
N LYS A 149 -11.90 3.52 6.62
CA LYS A 149 -12.85 4.31 7.43
C LYS A 149 -13.55 3.45 8.47
N GLN A 150 -13.95 2.22 8.10
CA GLN A 150 -14.62 1.30 9.02
C GLN A 150 -13.69 0.89 10.17
N ILE A 151 -12.44 0.50 9.87
CA ILE A 151 -11.47 0.13 10.91
C ILE A 151 -11.18 1.34 11.81
N ALA A 152 -11.05 2.54 11.26
CA ALA A 152 -10.83 3.75 12.05
C ALA A 152 -11.98 3.99 13.03
N LEU A 153 -13.22 3.80 12.60
CA LEU A 153 -14.41 3.95 13.44
C LEU A 153 -14.49 2.88 14.54
N ASP A 154 -14.29 1.60 14.16
CA ASP A 154 -14.48 0.45 15.06
C ASP A 154 -13.48 0.44 16.23
N TYR A 155 -12.29 1.02 16.02
CA TYR A 155 -11.17 0.88 16.98
C TYR A 155 -10.63 2.22 17.49
N ALA A 156 -11.31 3.33 17.24
CA ALA A 156 -10.92 4.65 17.72
C ALA A 156 -10.78 4.72 19.25
N ASP A 157 -11.73 4.13 19.97
CA ASP A 157 -11.76 4.08 21.44
C ASP A 157 -10.74 3.07 22.04
N LYS A 158 -10.08 2.29 21.21
CA LYS A 158 -9.03 1.31 21.57
C LYS A 158 -7.61 1.85 21.41
N ASN A 159 -7.46 3.15 21.14
CA ASN A 159 -6.18 3.78 20.88
C ASN A 159 -5.47 3.20 19.64
N ILE A 160 -6.25 2.82 18.61
CA ILE A 160 -5.75 2.42 17.29
C ILE A 160 -6.02 3.57 16.32
N GLN A 161 -4.96 4.05 15.70
CA GLN A 161 -5.04 5.12 14.70
C GLN A 161 -4.97 4.52 13.29
N VAL A 162 -5.91 4.87 12.44
CA VAL A 162 -5.96 4.34 11.06
C VAL A 162 -6.07 5.47 10.07
N PHE A 163 -5.14 5.49 9.12
CA PHE A 163 -5.05 6.54 8.10
C PHE A 163 -5.12 5.94 6.70
N GLY A 164 -5.77 6.65 5.79
CA GLY A 164 -5.67 6.42 4.35
C GLY A 164 -4.85 7.53 3.72
N LEU A 165 -3.73 7.19 3.10
CA LEU A 165 -2.99 8.11 2.24
C LEU A 165 -3.55 7.99 0.83
N ALA A 166 -4.01 9.10 0.26
CA ALA A 166 -4.64 9.15 -1.05
C ALA A 166 -3.82 10.03 -2.02
N PRO A 167 -2.64 9.56 -2.47
CA PRO A 167 -1.83 10.33 -3.40
C PRO A 167 -2.54 10.49 -4.75
N GLY A 168 -2.22 11.59 -5.43
CA GLY A 168 -2.44 11.75 -6.86
C GLY A 168 -1.40 10.98 -7.67
N ALA A 169 -1.04 11.49 -8.82
CA ALA A 169 0.03 10.93 -9.63
C ALA A 169 1.39 11.12 -8.95
N VAL A 170 2.13 10.03 -8.79
CA VAL A 170 3.48 10.03 -8.20
C VAL A 170 4.41 9.28 -9.14
N LYS A 171 5.53 9.89 -9.51
CA LYS A 171 6.53 9.29 -10.39
C LYS A 171 7.22 8.10 -9.71
N THR A 172 6.87 6.90 -10.14
CA THR A 172 7.38 5.62 -9.62
C THR A 172 7.54 4.62 -10.76
N ALA A 173 8.02 3.41 -10.47
CA ALA A 173 8.04 2.34 -11.46
C ALA A 173 6.62 1.97 -11.95
N MET A 174 5.60 2.09 -11.11
CA MET A 174 4.20 1.82 -11.46
C MET A 174 3.66 2.75 -12.56
N THR A 175 4.15 3.98 -12.60
CA THR A 175 3.71 5.03 -13.54
C THR A 175 4.78 5.31 -14.60
N ALA A 176 5.74 4.41 -14.79
CA ALA A 176 6.86 4.64 -15.73
C ALA A 176 6.39 4.83 -17.17
N ALA A 177 5.36 4.08 -17.59
CA ALA A 177 4.78 4.16 -18.93
C ALA A 177 4.21 5.55 -19.25
N ASP A 178 3.75 6.30 -18.24
CA ASP A 178 3.22 7.65 -18.46
C ASP A 178 4.29 8.65 -18.93
N PHE A 179 5.57 8.34 -18.72
CA PHE A 179 6.72 9.18 -19.11
C PHE A 179 7.38 8.75 -20.42
N GLU A 180 6.85 7.73 -21.10
CA GLU A 180 7.26 7.37 -22.46
C GLU A 180 6.72 8.38 -23.49
N PRO A 181 7.23 8.40 -24.74
CA PRO A 181 6.92 9.46 -25.72
C PRO A 181 5.44 9.73 -25.96
N ASP A 182 4.58 8.72 -25.87
CA ASP A 182 3.12 8.83 -26.05
C ASP A 182 2.35 8.70 -24.71
N GLY A 183 3.05 8.88 -23.59
CA GLY A 183 2.49 8.74 -22.25
C GLY A 183 1.64 9.92 -21.79
N LEU A 184 1.02 9.77 -20.65
CA LEU A 184 0.04 10.73 -20.11
C LEU A 184 0.67 11.80 -19.19
N ALA A 185 2.00 11.80 -19.00
CA ALA A 185 2.65 12.64 -17.99
C ALA A 185 2.35 14.12 -18.12
N ASP A 186 2.43 14.69 -19.32
CA ASP A 186 2.20 16.11 -19.57
C ASP A 186 0.72 16.46 -19.34
N TRP A 187 -0.20 15.63 -19.84
CA TRP A 187 -1.63 15.80 -19.63
C TRP A 187 -1.99 15.75 -18.14
N VAL A 188 -1.46 14.78 -17.39
CA VAL A 188 -1.69 14.68 -15.95
C VAL A 188 -1.16 15.91 -15.21
N ALA A 189 0.03 16.43 -15.62
CA ALA A 189 0.58 17.64 -15.03
C ALA A 189 -0.34 18.86 -15.32
N GLU A 190 -0.86 18.98 -16.54
CA GLU A 190 -1.77 20.07 -16.91
C GLU A 190 -3.10 20.03 -16.15
N GLU A 191 -3.67 18.83 -15.95
CA GLU A 191 -4.92 18.66 -15.21
C GLU A 191 -4.74 18.79 -13.68
N THR A 192 -3.52 18.59 -13.19
CA THR A 192 -3.21 18.74 -11.76
C THR A 192 -3.17 20.22 -11.37
N PRO A 193 -3.85 20.66 -10.31
CA PRO A 193 -3.91 22.10 -9.93
C PRO A 193 -2.55 22.75 -9.75
N ILE A 194 -1.55 22.05 -9.24
CA ILE A 194 -0.18 22.57 -9.06
C ILE A 194 0.69 22.44 -10.30
N LYS A 195 0.12 21.99 -11.44
CA LYS A 195 0.77 21.90 -12.76
C LYS A 195 2.05 21.04 -12.78
N ARG A 196 2.10 20.02 -11.97
CA ARG A 196 3.20 19.04 -11.94
C ARG A 196 2.77 17.74 -11.26
N TRP A 197 3.57 16.71 -11.49
CA TRP A 197 3.55 15.43 -10.74
C TRP A 197 4.06 15.61 -9.31
#